data_0dde3a6e4003f9c982ed920ecb26fbf5
#
_entry.id   0dde3a6e4003f9c982ed920ecb26fbf5
#
_cell.length_a   1.000
_cell.length_b   1.000
_cell.length_c   1.000
_cell.angle_alpha   90.00
_cell.angle_beta   90.00
_cell.angle_gamma   90.00
#
_symmetry.space_group_name_H-M   'P 1'
#
loop_
_entity.id
_entity.type
_entity.pdbx_description
1 polymer ?
#
loop_
_entity_poly.entity_id
_entity_poly.type
_entity_poly.pdbx_seq_one_letter_code
_entity_poly.pdbx_strand_id
1 'polypeptide(L)'
;MPTYANTFPPYCIAPGDQAQVWTSADGNLASGTKTQRIAITAGGPATRGRLSLRVSFSGAPGVISLQLHTSDTDVDTDYNNEGAAIAAVNASNVARAEYANVAAKFARLLATTVTNAVTATVELAA
;
A
#
# COMPACT_ATOMS: atom_id res chain seq x y z
N MET A 1 15.93 -8.42 -1.41
CA MET A 1 14.59 -7.87 -1.50
C MET A 1 14.61 -6.39 -1.20
N PRO A 2 14.30 -5.55 -2.15
CA PRO A 2 14.28 -4.12 -1.87
C PRO A 2 13.07 -3.78 -1.00
N THR A 3 13.33 -3.01 0.03
CA THR A 3 12.30 -2.31 0.78
C THR A 3 12.44 -0.84 0.45
N TYR A 4 11.40 -0.25 -0.07
CA TYR A 4 11.44 1.16 -0.38
C TYR A 4 11.19 1.96 0.90
N ALA A 5 12.20 2.71 1.31
CA ALA A 5 12.04 3.79 2.27
C ALA A 5 11.70 5.07 1.50
N ASN A 6 11.82 6.22 2.12
CA ASN A 6 11.53 7.50 1.46
C ASN A 6 12.68 7.97 0.57
N THR A 7 13.30 7.06 -0.17
CA THR A 7 14.44 7.38 -1.06
C THR A 7 14.02 7.76 -2.47
N PHE A 8 12.79 7.43 -2.85
CA PHE A 8 12.26 7.75 -4.18
C PHE A 8 11.14 8.78 -4.05
N PRO A 9 10.96 9.64 -5.07
CA PRO A 9 9.80 10.52 -5.08
C PRO A 9 8.52 9.69 -5.06
N PRO A 10 7.48 10.11 -4.33
CA PRO A 10 6.20 9.41 -4.35
C PRO A 10 5.52 9.55 -5.71
N TYR A 11 4.73 8.56 -6.08
CA TYR A 11 3.84 8.67 -7.24
C TYR A 11 2.72 9.64 -6.92
N CYS A 12 2.57 10.67 -7.74
CA CYS A 12 1.48 11.63 -7.59
C CYS A 12 0.24 11.08 -8.27
N ILE A 13 -0.86 10.96 -7.54
CA ILE A 13 -2.13 10.51 -8.09
C ILE A 13 -3.24 11.49 -7.72
N ALA A 14 -4.17 11.68 -8.65
CA ALA A 14 -5.37 12.48 -8.46
C ALA A 14 -6.58 11.56 -8.23
N PRO A 15 -7.72 12.07 -7.76
CA PRO A 15 -8.93 11.26 -7.67
C PRO A 15 -9.26 10.56 -9.00
N GLY A 16 -9.51 9.25 -8.94
CA GLY A 16 -9.73 8.43 -10.11
C GLY A 16 -8.49 7.77 -10.69
N ASP A 17 -7.30 8.17 -10.25
CA ASP A 17 -6.03 7.57 -10.67
C ASP A 17 -5.65 6.39 -9.79
N GLN A 18 -4.76 5.57 -10.33
CA GLN A 18 -4.17 4.45 -9.60
C GLN A 18 -2.67 4.38 -9.86
N ALA A 19 -1.95 3.78 -8.94
CA ALA A 19 -0.52 3.55 -9.07
C ALA A 19 -0.15 2.16 -8.55
N GLN A 20 0.74 1.50 -9.25
CA GLN A 20 1.37 0.26 -8.78
C GLN A 20 2.57 0.62 -7.93
N VAL A 21 2.47 0.40 -6.65
CA VAL A 21 3.53 0.77 -5.69
C VAL A 21 4.48 -0.39 -5.39
N TRP A 22 4.17 -1.57 -5.88
CA TRP A 22 5.00 -2.76 -5.84
C TRP A 22 4.59 -3.69 -6.98
N THR A 23 5.56 -4.28 -7.66
CA THR A 23 5.30 -5.23 -8.75
C THR A 23 6.12 -6.51 -8.55
N SER A 24 5.85 -7.52 -9.36
CA SER A 24 6.62 -8.77 -9.32
C SER A 24 8.12 -8.56 -9.61
N ALA A 25 8.46 -7.48 -10.33
CA ALA A 25 9.85 -7.12 -10.60
C ALA A 25 10.59 -6.65 -9.34
N ASP A 26 9.87 -6.21 -8.32
CA ASP A 26 10.47 -5.79 -7.05
C ASP A 26 10.82 -6.96 -6.13
N GLY A 27 10.39 -8.15 -6.48
CA GLY A 27 10.64 -9.36 -5.71
C GLY A 27 9.46 -9.78 -4.86
N ASN A 28 9.70 -10.66 -3.91
CA ASN A 28 8.66 -11.13 -3.00
C ASN A 28 8.21 -10.03 -2.05
N LEU A 29 6.91 -9.99 -1.79
CA LEU A 29 6.37 -9.12 -0.75
C LEU A 29 6.53 -9.86 0.59
N ALA A 30 7.59 -9.54 1.30
CA ALA A 30 7.95 -10.23 2.52
C ALA A 30 7.56 -9.43 3.77
N SER A 31 7.61 -10.10 4.93
CA SER A 31 7.36 -9.43 6.20
C SER A 31 8.33 -8.25 6.39
N GLY A 32 7.80 -7.10 6.77
CA GLY A 32 8.58 -5.87 6.97
C GLY A 32 8.74 -5.02 5.71
N THR A 33 8.26 -5.47 4.55
CA THR A 33 8.36 -4.72 3.31
C THR A 33 7.46 -3.49 3.33
N LYS A 34 8.02 -2.36 2.97
CA LYS A 34 7.29 -1.11 2.72
C LYS A 34 7.34 -0.82 1.24
N THR A 35 6.18 -0.62 0.63
CA THR A 35 6.09 -0.32 -0.80
C THR A 35 6.48 1.12 -1.09
N GLN A 36 6.59 1.43 -2.38
CA GLN A 36 6.68 2.80 -2.83
C GLN A 36 5.44 3.57 -2.38
N ARG A 37 5.58 4.86 -2.28
CA ARG A 37 4.56 5.77 -1.76
C ARG A 37 3.76 6.40 -2.89
N ILE A 38 2.53 6.77 -2.58
CA ILE A 38 1.78 7.71 -3.39
C ILE A 38 1.65 9.03 -2.64
N ALA A 39 1.61 10.11 -3.39
CA ALA A 39 1.18 11.41 -2.90
C ALA A 39 -0.18 11.70 -3.48
N ILE A 40 -1.17 11.92 -2.63
CA ILE A 40 -2.51 12.20 -3.06
C ILE A 40 -2.59 13.69 -3.34
N THR A 41 -2.60 14.05 -4.62
CA THR A 41 -2.61 15.44 -5.06
C THR A 41 -4.00 15.90 -5.44
N ALA A 42 -5.02 15.50 -4.72
CA ALA A 42 -6.34 16.01 -5.03
C ALA A 42 -6.33 17.52 -4.93
N GLY A 43 -6.86 18.15 -5.95
CA GLY A 43 -6.90 19.61 -6.07
C GLY A 43 -7.75 20.25 -5.01
N GLY A 44 -7.40 20.10 -3.80
CA GLY A 44 -8.10 20.69 -2.69
C GLY A 44 -7.32 20.50 -1.42
N PRO A 45 -7.62 21.28 -0.40
CA PRO A 45 -6.80 21.30 0.79
C PRO A 45 -7.07 20.03 1.52
N ALA A 46 -7.36 19.17 1.61
CA ALA A 46 -7.46 17.98 2.35
C ALA A 46 -8.14 16.96 1.49
N THR A 47 -7.39 16.19 1.04
CA THR A 47 -7.86 15.02 0.40
C THR A 47 -8.49 14.09 1.39
N ARG A 48 -9.62 14.48 1.85
CA ARG A 48 -10.51 13.50 2.43
C ARG A 48 -11.13 12.77 1.28
N GLY A 49 -10.55 11.67 0.93
CA GLY A 49 -11.03 10.90 -0.16
C GLY A 49 -11.07 9.43 0.19
N ARG A 50 -11.67 8.67 -0.71
CA ARG A 50 -11.63 7.24 -0.67
C ARG A 50 -10.28 6.78 -1.22
N LEU A 51 -9.68 5.81 -0.58
CA LEU A 51 -8.49 5.13 -1.08
C LEU A 51 -8.78 3.64 -1.14
N SER A 52 -8.47 3.02 -2.25
CA SER A 52 -8.60 1.57 -2.45
C SER A 52 -7.23 0.94 -2.50
N LEU A 53 -7.08 -0.20 -1.84
CA LEU A 53 -5.87 -0.99 -1.81
C LEU A 53 -6.17 -2.37 -2.39
N ARG A 54 -5.33 -2.82 -3.32
CA ARG A 54 -5.41 -4.15 -3.88
C ARG A 54 -4.04 -4.78 -3.92
N VAL A 55 -3.92 -5.99 -3.39
CA VAL A 55 -2.69 -6.77 -3.42
C VAL A 55 -2.99 -8.11 -4.08
N SER A 56 -2.38 -8.36 -5.23
CA SER A 56 -2.51 -9.61 -5.97
C SER A 56 -1.24 -10.42 -5.79
N PHE A 57 -1.34 -11.57 -5.14
CA PHE A 57 -0.21 -12.47 -4.95
C PHE A 57 -0.13 -13.48 -6.09
N SER A 58 1.09 -13.86 -6.46
CA SER A 58 1.33 -14.86 -7.50
C SER A 58 0.99 -16.28 -7.06
N GLY A 59 0.83 -16.50 -5.77
CA GLY A 59 0.44 -17.78 -5.18
C GLY A 59 -0.06 -17.56 -3.77
N ALA A 60 -0.28 -18.61 -3.02
CA ALA A 60 -0.79 -18.49 -1.65
C ALA A 60 0.23 -17.83 -0.74
N PRO A 61 -0.09 -16.68 -0.15
CA PRO A 61 0.87 -15.94 0.69
C PRO A 61 1.00 -16.50 2.10
N GLY A 62 0.20 -17.48 2.48
CA GLY A 62 0.15 -17.99 3.84
C GLY A 62 -0.55 -17.05 4.80
N VAL A 63 -0.01 -16.89 5.99
CA VAL A 63 -0.54 -15.91 6.96
C VAL A 63 -0.08 -14.52 6.54
N ILE A 64 -1.02 -13.60 6.44
CA ILE A 64 -0.72 -12.22 6.06
C ILE A 64 -1.26 -11.23 7.10
N SER A 65 -0.57 -10.11 7.20
CA SER A 65 -1.06 -8.91 7.85
C SER A 65 -0.56 -7.73 7.03
N LEU A 66 -1.46 -7.09 6.30
CA LEU A 66 -1.14 -5.99 5.40
C LEU A 66 -1.78 -4.73 5.95
N GLN A 67 -0.96 -3.71 6.15
CA GLN A 67 -1.39 -2.48 6.78
C GLN A 67 -1.24 -1.31 5.83
N LEU A 68 -2.32 -0.56 5.62
CA LEU A 68 -2.19 0.74 4.96
C LEU A 68 -1.50 1.69 5.92
N HIS A 69 -0.45 2.32 5.44
CA HIS A 69 0.30 3.34 6.15
C HIS A 69 0.08 4.70 5.51
N THR A 70 -0.23 5.68 6.31
CA THR A 70 -0.46 7.05 5.83
C THR A 70 0.33 8.06 6.62
N SER A 71 0.61 9.19 6.02
CA SER A 71 1.35 10.28 6.65
C SER A 71 0.95 11.62 6.04
N ASP A 72 1.05 12.68 6.84
CA ASP A 72 0.93 14.06 6.34
C ASP A 72 2.25 14.61 5.82
N THR A 73 3.35 13.98 6.20
CA THR A 73 4.69 14.31 5.71
C THR A 73 5.30 13.06 5.09
N ASP A 74 6.17 13.22 4.12
CA ASP A 74 6.83 12.07 3.49
C ASP A 74 8.11 11.69 4.24
N VAL A 75 7.96 11.50 5.54
CA VAL A 75 9.05 11.06 6.42
C VAL A 75 8.70 9.69 6.97
N ASP A 76 9.63 8.75 6.86
CA ASP A 76 9.37 7.33 7.19
C ASP A 76 8.82 7.14 8.60
N THR A 77 9.31 7.88 9.57
CA THR A 77 8.89 7.75 10.96
C THR A 77 7.52 8.35 11.26
N ASP A 78 6.96 9.14 10.34
CA ASP A 78 5.66 9.79 10.52
C ASP A 78 4.50 8.97 9.96
N TYR A 79 4.77 7.85 9.32
CA TYR A 79 3.73 6.98 8.81
C TYR A 79 3.08 6.20 9.96
N ASN A 80 1.75 6.16 9.92
CA ASN A 80 0.95 5.48 10.92
C ASN A 80 -0.04 4.52 10.26
N ASN A 81 -0.53 3.57 11.02
CA ASN A 81 -1.55 2.64 10.54
C ASN A 81 -2.84 3.39 10.24
N GLU A 82 -3.42 3.09 9.08
CA GLU A 82 -4.72 3.60 8.68
C GLU A 82 -5.68 2.43 8.61
N GLY A 83 -6.69 2.43 9.47
CA GLY A 83 -7.68 1.36 9.49
C GLY A 83 -7.14 0.02 9.98
N ALA A 84 -7.93 -1.00 9.80
CA ALA A 84 -7.57 -2.35 10.21
C ALA A 84 -6.65 -3.02 9.19
N ALA A 85 -5.80 -3.93 9.68
CA ALA A 85 -4.96 -4.72 8.80
C ALA A 85 -5.79 -5.73 7.99
N ILE A 86 -5.35 -6.01 6.76
CA ILE A 86 -5.93 -7.07 5.95
C ILE A 86 -5.27 -8.38 6.36
N ALA A 87 -6.06 -9.35 6.79
CA ALA A 87 -5.56 -10.61 7.33
C ALA A 87 -5.84 -11.83 6.44
N ALA A 88 -6.52 -11.66 5.31
CA ALA A 88 -6.89 -12.77 4.45
C ALA A 88 -6.96 -12.38 2.99
N VAL A 89 -6.76 -13.36 2.12
CA VAL A 89 -6.96 -13.24 0.68
C VAL A 89 -8.20 -14.04 0.26
N ASN A 90 -8.72 -13.70 -0.93
CA ASN A 90 -9.77 -14.53 -1.56
C ASN A 90 -9.19 -15.77 -2.22
N ALA A 91 -10.03 -16.56 -2.89
CA ALA A 91 -9.62 -17.79 -3.57
C ALA A 91 -8.62 -17.56 -4.70
N SER A 92 -8.53 -16.34 -5.23
CA SER A 92 -7.58 -15.95 -6.28
C SER A 92 -6.31 -15.31 -5.72
N ASN A 93 -6.08 -15.41 -4.41
CA ASN A 93 -4.93 -14.81 -3.72
C ASN A 93 -4.89 -13.28 -3.84
N VAL A 94 -6.02 -12.64 -3.78
CA VAL A 94 -6.15 -11.18 -3.83
C VAL A 94 -6.68 -10.68 -2.50
N ALA A 95 -5.98 -9.71 -1.93
CA ALA A 95 -6.41 -8.95 -0.77
C ALA A 95 -6.89 -7.57 -1.21
N ARG A 96 -8.04 -7.13 -0.75
CA ARG A 96 -8.60 -5.82 -1.09
C ARG A 96 -9.18 -5.15 0.14
N ALA A 97 -9.05 -3.84 0.18
CA ALA A 97 -9.71 -3.02 1.18
C ALA A 97 -10.01 -1.64 0.61
N GLU A 98 -11.06 -1.02 1.14
CA GLU A 98 -11.39 0.37 0.86
C GLU A 98 -11.32 1.16 2.16
N TYR A 99 -10.80 2.35 2.06
CA TYR A 99 -10.66 3.27 3.17
C TYR A 99 -11.40 4.55 2.83
N ALA A 100 -12.46 4.83 3.59
CA ALA A 100 -13.19 6.08 3.44
C ALA A 100 -12.52 7.16 4.29
N ASN A 101 -12.64 8.40 3.88
CA ASN A 101 -12.19 9.55 4.65
C ASN A 101 -10.69 9.54 5.02
N VAL A 102 -9.86 9.11 4.10
CA VAL A 102 -8.41 9.21 4.27
C VAL A 102 -8.02 10.68 4.16
N ALA A 103 -7.52 11.24 5.23
CA ALA A 103 -7.16 12.65 5.30
C ALA A 103 -5.67 12.91 5.06
N ALA A 104 -4.88 11.87 4.98
CA ALA A 104 -3.44 11.98 4.83
C ALA A 104 -3.03 12.35 3.40
N LYS A 105 -1.84 12.91 3.26
CA LYS A 105 -1.29 13.35 1.97
C LYS A 105 -0.48 12.26 1.27
N PHE A 106 0.00 11.29 2.01
CA PHE A 106 0.86 10.21 1.50
C PHE A 106 0.35 8.87 2.00
N ALA A 107 0.53 7.85 1.18
CA ALA A 107 0.14 6.48 1.54
C ALA A 107 1.12 5.46 0.94
N ARG A 108 1.27 4.36 1.64
CA ARG A 108 2.02 3.19 1.19
C ARG A 108 1.43 1.94 1.85
N LEU A 109 1.87 0.76 1.42
CA LEU A 109 1.57 -0.49 2.11
C LEU A 109 2.76 -0.91 2.97
N LEU A 110 2.49 -1.33 4.18
CA LEU A 110 3.41 -2.09 5.02
C LEU A 110 2.91 -3.53 5.08
N ALA A 111 3.69 -4.46 4.57
CA ALA A 111 3.44 -5.88 4.79
C ALA A 111 4.04 -6.27 6.13
N THR A 112 3.24 -6.26 7.18
CA THR A 112 3.73 -6.60 8.51
C THR A 112 4.09 -8.08 8.59
N THR A 113 3.28 -8.94 7.99
CA THR A 113 3.50 -10.38 7.97
C THR A 113 3.13 -10.93 6.61
N VAL A 114 4.01 -11.73 6.01
CA VAL A 114 3.74 -12.59 4.86
C VAL A 114 4.60 -13.82 5.05
N THR A 115 4.00 -14.98 5.30
CA THR A 115 4.77 -16.16 5.70
C THR A 115 5.34 -16.96 4.53
N ASN A 116 4.73 -16.88 3.35
CA ASN A 116 5.23 -17.59 2.17
C ASN A 116 5.96 -16.64 1.22
N ALA A 117 7.01 -17.15 0.58
CA ALA A 117 7.79 -16.37 -0.39
C ALA A 117 7.06 -16.33 -1.74
N VAL A 118 6.27 -15.31 -1.97
CA VAL A 118 5.53 -15.09 -3.22
C VAL A 118 5.70 -13.66 -3.69
N THR A 119 5.70 -13.47 -5.02
CA THR A 119 5.66 -12.12 -5.59
C THR A 119 4.25 -11.55 -5.52
N ALA A 120 4.14 -10.26 -5.61
CA ALA A 120 2.86 -9.58 -5.55
C ALA A 120 2.87 -8.30 -6.38
N THR A 121 1.68 -7.86 -6.76
CA THR A 121 1.46 -6.51 -7.30
C THR A 121 0.57 -5.77 -6.31
N VAL A 122 1.00 -4.60 -5.89
CA VAL A 122 0.26 -3.74 -4.97
C VAL A 122 -0.19 -2.49 -5.71
N GLU A 123 -1.48 -2.24 -5.70
CA GLU A 123 -2.08 -1.06 -6.32
C GLU A 123 -2.79 -0.22 -5.28
N LEU A 124 -2.57 1.09 -5.34
CA LEU A 124 -3.33 2.09 -4.61
C LEU A 124 -4.09 2.95 -5.60
N ALA A 125 -5.36 3.15 -5.36
CA ALA A 125 -6.23 3.96 -6.20
C ALA A 125 -6.97 5.01 -5.37
N ALA A 126 -6.96 6.21 -5.87
CA ALA A 126 -7.66 7.33 -5.22
C ALA A 126 -9.05 7.56 -5.79
#